data_8065528918055092852324f61cf89350
#
_entry.id   8065528918055092852324f61cf89350
#
_cell.length_a   1.000
_cell.length_b   1.000
_cell.length_c   1.000
_cell.angle_alpha   90.00
_cell.angle_beta   90.00
_cell.angle_gamma   90.00
#
_symmetry.space_group_name_H-M   'P 1'
#
loop_
_entity.id
_entity.type
_entity.pdbx_description
1 polymer ?
#
loop_
_entity_poly.entity_id
_entity_poly.type
_entity_poly.pdbx_seq_one_letter_code
_entity_poly.pdbx_strand_id
1 'polypeptide(L)'
;MSANVTVEIVDSVGGVVATLVDRVWTRAGQHTMPIDGTVLSDGRYGIVITARTATGATVQRFVPLTVSRTLGVVTASPAAFSPNGDGRKDRLVVTFSLAAPADVRIRIQRDGRWVASPLSGSFLPGTQRFVWDGVRSSGSLRDGGYETIVEAEDEIAAISYGARFVSDTVAPRLRIMPTKRLRIEVSEPAVLTLRIDGRALRYEAKRAGIARIPWAGPARRVRAVAWDAAGNASGPVVRIVAPSTSGSGQ
;
A
#
# COMPACT_ATOMS: atom_id res chain seq x y z
N MET A 1 14.14 42.40 12.55
CA MET A 1 14.01 42.65 14.02
C MET A 1 14.20 41.33 14.74
N SER A 2 14.56 41.33 16.02
CA SER A 2 14.66 40.15 16.86
C SER A 2 13.70 40.26 18.04
N ALA A 3 13.27 39.14 18.59
CA ALA A 3 12.37 39.11 19.73
C ALA A 3 12.74 37.94 20.67
N ASN A 4 12.34 38.08 21.92
CA ASN A 4 12.39 37.02 22.91
C ASN A 4 11.17 36.10 22.67
N VAL A 5 11.40 34.82 22.33
CA VAL A 5 10.35 33.90 21.93
C VAL A 5 10.14 32.87 23.01
N THR A 6 8.88 32.60 23.37
CA THR A 6 8.42 31.51 24.20
C THR A 6 7.44 30.67 23.37
N VAL A 7 7.59 29.36 23.42
CA VAL A 7 6.67 28.40 22.75
C VAL A 7 6.22 27.39 23.79
N GLU A 8 4.92 27.35 24.02
CA GLU A 8 4.29 26.50 25.05
C GLU A 8 3.21 25.60 24.40
N ILE A 9 3.04 24.41 24.92
CA ILE A 9 1.86 23.59 24.66
C ILE A 9 0.91 23.78 25.84
N VAL A 10 -0.31 24.11 25.52
CA VAL A 10 -1.37 24.30 26.53
C VAL A 10 -2.49 23.28 26.31
N ASP A 11 -3.14 22.85 27.37
CA ASP A 11 -4.34 22.03 27.34
C ASP A 11 -5.59 22.82 26.89
N SER A 12 -6.74 22.16 26.87
CA SER A 12 -8.02 22.76 26.46
C SER A 12 -8.54 23.83 27.37
N VAL A 13 -8.02 23.95 28.60
CA VAL A 13 -8.38 24.98 29.59
C VAL A 13 -7.31 26.08 29.73
N GLY A 14 -6.23 26.01 28.93
CA GLY A 14 -5.15 26.97 28.88
C GLY A 14 -4.00 26.72 29.88
N GLY A 15 -4.01 25.55 30.54
CA GLY A 15 -2.90 25.11 31.39
C GLY A 15 -1.67 24.76 30.58
N VAL A 16 -0.48 25.24 30.96
CA VAL A 16 0.77 24.88 30.27
C VAL A 16 1.14 23.44 30.64
N VAL A 17 1.19 22.56 29.62
CA VAL A 17 1.59 21.17 29.76
C VAL A 17 3.04 20.91 29.37
N ALA A 18 3.60 21.74 28.49
CA ALA A 18 5.01 21.69 28.13
C ALA A 18 5.51 23.04 27.63
N THR A 19 6.75 23.40 27.99
CA THR A 19 7.45 24.56 27.44
C THR A 19 8.54 24.04 26.48
N LEU A 20 8.40 24.37 25.20
CA LEU A 20 9.30 23.91 24.14
C LEU A 20 10.45 24.89 23.93
N VAL A 21 10.18 26.18 24.10
CA VAL A 21 11.16 27.27 24.05
C VAL A 21 10.84 28.25 25.18
N ASP A 22 11.80 28.54 26.05
CA ASP A 22 11.63 29.51 27.12
C ASP A 22 12.53 30.73 26.89
N ARG A 23 11.92 31.83 26.50
CA ARG A 23 12.53 33.18 26.40
C ARG A 23 13.82 33.22 25.63
N VAL A 24 13.86 32.54 24.46
CA VAL A 24 15.07 32.57 23.62
C VAL A 24 15.05 33.76 22.68
N TRP A 25 16.14 34.51 22.66
CA TRP A 25 16.31 35.65 21.75
C TRP A 25 16.48 35.18 20.31
N THR A 26 15.47 35.38 19.49
CA THR A 26 15.34 34.81 18.15
C THR A 26 15.33 35.90 17.08
N ARG A 27 16.11 35.77 16.01
CA ARG A 27 16.10 36.68 14.85
C ARG A 27 14.81 36.48 14.05
N ALA A 28 14.38 37.55 13.35
CA ALA A 28 13.29 37.41 12.39
C ALA A 28 13.65 36.42 11.28
N GLY A 29 12.73 35.54 10.90
CA GLY A 29 12.91 34.51 9.90
C GLY A 29 11.98 33.33 10.14
N GLN A 30 12.13 32.32 9.29
CA GLN A 30 11.45 31.04 9.47
C GLN A 30 12.27 30.14 10.41
N HIS A 31 11.60 29.56 11.39
CA HIS A 31 12.18 28.63 12.36
C HIS A 31 11.40 27.35 12.38
N THR A 32 12.10 26.22 12.49
CA THR A 32 11.50 24.88 12.57
C THR A 32 11.94 24.23 13.87
N MET A 33 11.00 23.62 14.57
CA MET A 33 11.23 22.93 15.83
C MET A 33 10.49 21.59 15.82
N PRO A 34 11.14 20.46 16.19
CA PRO A 34 10.45 19.21 16.38
C PRO A 34 9.60 19.25 17.65
N ILE A 35 8.44 18.59 17.60
CA ILE A 35 7.59 18.36 18.77
C ILE A 35 7.55 16.85 19.00
N ASP A 36 7.99 16.42 20.20
CA ASP A 36 7.87 15.05 20.62
C ASP A 36 6.46 14.79 21.17
N GLY A 37 5.60 14.22 20.31
CA GLY A 37 4.23 13.89 20.71
C GLY A 37 4.14 12.72 21.70
N THR A 38 5.24 11.99 21.99
CA THR A 38 5.20 10.85 22.92
C THR A 38 5.01 11.26 24.37
N VAL A 39 5.35 12.50 24.70
CA VAL A 39 5.19 13.05 26.06
C VAL A 39 3.78 13.58 26.34
N LEU A 40 2.92 13.63 25.30
CA LEU A 40 1.54 14.10 25.43
C LEU A 40 0.59 12.91 25.42
N SER A 41 -0.43 12.92 26.25
CA SER A 41 -1.58 12.02 26.14
C SER A 41 -2.42 12.34 24.91
N ASP A 42 -3.28 11.42 24.50
CA ASP A 42 -4.25 11.73 23.46
C ASP A 42 -5.19 12.83 23.94
N GLY A 43 -5.42 13.83 23.09
CA GLY A 43 -6.20 15.01 23.48
C GLY A 43 -6.06 16.18 22.50
N ARG A 44 -6.80 17.24 22.82
CA ARG A 44 -6.74 18.52 22.11
C ARG A 44 -5.91 19.52 22.90
N TYR A 45 -4.97 20.13 22.23
CA TYR A 45 -4.00 21.07 22.78
C TYR A 45 -3.93 22.32 21.90
N GLY A 46 -3.22 23.32 22.38
CA GLY A 46 -2.81 24.51 21.62
C GLY A 46 -1.32 24.74 21.73
N ILE A 47 -0.69 25.17 20.64
CA ILE A 47 0.66 25.71 20.68
C ILE A 47 0.52 27.24 20.80
N VAL A 48 1.01 27.81 21.88
CA VAL A 48 1.06 29.24 22.12
C VAL A 48 2.46 29.74 21.84
N ILE A 49 2.60 30.62 20.85
CA ILE A 49 3.87 31.26 20.47
C ILE A 49 3.78 32.73 20.92
N THR A 50 4.60 33.11 21.87
CA THR A 50 4.71 34.48 22.35
C THR A 50 6.04 35.09 21.94
N ALA A 51 6.02 36.23 21.26
CA ALA A 51 7.22 36.98 20.87
C ALA A 51 7.19 38.36 21.46
N ARG A 52 8.22 38.74 22.24
CA ARG A 52 8.35 40.05 22.91
C ARG A 52 9.61 40.75 22.41
N THR A 53 9.46 41.96 21.89
CA THR A 53 10.57 42.80 21.44
C THR A 53 11.31 43.44 22.63
N ALA A 54 12.49 43.98 22.39
CA ALA A 54 13.26 44.73 23.39
C ALA A 54 12.50 45.98 23.91
N THR A 55 11.61 46.54 23.09
CA THR A 55 10.76 47.69 23.45
C THR A 55 9.50 47.31 24.24
N GLY A 56 9.30 45.98 24.49
CA GLY A 56 8.17 45.48 25.28
C GLY A 56 6.92 45.12 24.45
N ALA A 57 6.89 45.41 23.15
CA ALA A 57 5.77 45.00 22.32
C ALA A 57 5.68 43.47 22.27
N THR A 58 4.47 42.94 22.48
CA THR A 58 4.22 41.47 22.53
C THR A 58 3.22 41.08 21.46
N VAL A 59 3.52 39.97 20.77
CA VAL A 59 2.61 39.33 19.85
C VAL A 59 2.45 37.86 20.27
N GLN A 60 1.23 37.37 20.24
CA GLN A 60 0.89 36.00 20.57
C GLN A 60 0.15 35.34 19.38
N ARG A 61 0.47 34.09 19.13
CA ARG A 61 -0.21 33.23 18.15
C ARG A 61 -0.60 31.92 18.79
N PHE A 62 -1.79 31.47 18.48
CA PHE A 62 -2.33 30.17 18.87
C PHE A 62 -2.44 29.28 17.63
N VAL A 63 -1.94 28.04 17.74
CA VAL A 63 -2.05 27.01 16.70
C VAL A 63 -2.65 25.76 17.35
N PRO A 64 -3.81 25.27 16.87
CA PRO A 64 -4.40 24.05 17.43
C PRO A 64 -3.49 22.84 17.16
N LEU A 65 -3.37 21.97 18.15
CA LEU A 65 -2.65 20.71 18.10
C LEU A 65 -3.56 19.61 18.63
N THR A 66 -3.69 18.51 17.86
CA THR A 66 -4.39 17.32 18.30
C THR A 66 -3.41 16.15 18.33
N VAL A 67 -3.42 15.40 19.42
CA VAL A 67 -2.69 14.15 19.58
C VAL A 67 -3.72 13.04 19.66
N SER A 68 -3.66 12.09 18.75
CA SER A 68 -4.52 10.92 18.80
C SER A 68 -3.77 9.71 18.21
N ARG A 69 -3.90 8.58 18.87
CA ARG A 69 -3.31 7.29 18.52
C ARG A 69 -4.38 6.22 18.31
N THR A 70 -5.64 6.65 18.18
CA THR A 70 -6.80 5.76 18.08
C THR A 70 -6.67 4.80 16.92
N LEU A 71 -6.20 5.26 15.75
CA LEU A 71 -5.97 4.41 14.59
C LEU A 71 -4.48 4.08 14.46
N GLY A 72 -4.17 2.79 14.48
CA GLY A 72 -2.82 2.25 14.25
C GLY A 72 -2.61 1.78 12.81
N VAL A 73 -1.71 0.81 12.67
CA VAL A 73 -1.27 0.29 11.37
C VAL A 73 -2.45 -0.17 10.50
N VAL A 74 -2.48 0.31 9.25
CA VAL A 74 -3.43 -0.13 8.23
C VAL A 74 -2.68 -0.92 7.16
N THR A 75 -3.18 -2.10 6.83
CA THR A 75 -2.62 -2.95 5.78
C THR A 75 -3.70 -3.46 4.85
N ALA A 76 -3.33 -3.71 3.59
CA ALA A 76 -4.17 -4.36 2.58
C ALA A 76 -3.42 -5.57 2.00
N SER A 77 -4.03 -6.73 2.03
CA SER A 77 -3.41 -7.99 1.59
C SER A 77 -4.42 -8.88 0.86
N PRO A 78 -4.02 -9.52 -0.24
CA PRO A 78 -2.72 -9.44 -0.91
C PRO A 78 -2.50 -8.08 -1.59
N ALA A 79 -1.23 -7.71 -1.82
CA ALA A 79 -0.88 -6.47 -2.51
C ALA A 79 -1.41 -6.41 -3.96
N ALA A 80 -1.64 -7.58 -4.57
CA ALA A 80 -2.36 -7.72 -5.82
C ALA A 80 -3.42 -8.82 -5.64
N PHE A 81 -4.69 -8.51 -5.94
CA PHE A 81 -5.79 -9.46 -5.86
C PHE A 81 -6.59 -9.47 -7.17
N SER A 82 -7.29 -10.56 -7.43
CA SER A 82 -8.06 -10.79 -8.65
C SER A 82 -9.50 -11.13 -8.31
N PRO A 83 -10.42 -10.17 -8.28
CA PRO A 83 -11.84 -10.43 -7.99
C PRO A 83 -12.57 -11.05 -9.21
N ASN A 84 -12.07 -12.16 -9.72
CA ASN A 84 -12.60 -12.86 -10.90
C ASN A 84 -13.42 -14.12 -10.56
N GLY A 85 -13.47 -14.54 -9.28
CA GLY A 85 -14.28 -15.64 -8.80
C GLY A 85 -13.69 -17.02 -9.02
N ASP A 86 -12.40 -17.16 -9.32
CA ASP A 86 -11.73 -18.44 -9.58
C ASP A 86 -11.23 -19.15 -8.30
N GLY A 87 -11.48 -18.57 -7.13
CA GLY A 87 -11.06 -19.07 -5.82
C GLY A 87 -9.63 -18.68 -5.45
N ARG A 88 -8.95 -17.83 -6.24
CA ARG A 88 -7.55 -17.46 -6.02
C ARG A 88 -7.40 -15.95 -5.86
N LYS A 89 -7.02 -15.54 -4.65
CA LYS A 89 -6.85 -14.12 -4.32
C LYS A 89 -8.05 -13.24 -4.71
N ASP A 90 -9.25 -13.80 -4.66
CA ASP A 90 -10.51 -13.10 -4.96
C ASP A 90 -10.89 -12.05 -3.91
N ARG A 91 -10.18 -12.04 -2.78
CA ARG A 91 -10.54 -11.20 -1.64
C ARG A 91 -9.37 -10.37 -1.18
N LEU A 92 -9.66 -9.09 -0.94
CA LEU A 92 -8.77 -8.16 -0.25
C LEU A 92 -9.09 -8.18 1.23
N VAL A 93 -8.07 -8.33 2.06
CA VAL A 93 -8.17 -8.24 3.52
C VAL A 93 -7.56 -6.92 3.96
N VAL A 94 -8.37 -6.05 4.55
CA VAL A 94 -7.90 -4.82 5.20
C VAL A 94 -7.81 -5.11 6.69
N THR A 95 -6.62 -4.90 7.27
CA THR A 95 -6.38 -5.05 8.71
C THR A 95 -5.94 -3.71 9.28
N PHE A 96 -6.51 -3.33 10.41
CA PHE A 96 -6.16 -2.13 11.15
C PHE A 96 -6.27 -2.37 12.65
N SER A 97 -5.67 -1.52 13.46
CA SER A 97 -5.77 -1.59 14.92
C SER A 97 -6.39 -0.31 15.48
N LEU A 98 -7.20 -0.46 16.52
CA LEU A 98 -7.76 0.63 17.29
C LEU A 98 -7.26 0.58 18.72
N ALA A 99 -6.80 1.70 19.25
CA ALA A 99 -6.41 1.85 20.66
C ALA A 99 -7.60 2.26 21.55
N ALA A 100 -8.63 2.90 20.98
CA ALA A 100 -9.86 3.31 21.65
C ALA A 100 -11.09 2.93 20.77
N PRO A 101 -12.32 2.90 21.34
CA PRO A 101 -13.54 2.75 20.54
C PRO A 101 -13.62 3.90 19.52
N ALA A 102 -14.04 3.58 18.28
CA ALA A 102 -14.16 4.58 17.23
C ALA A 102 -15.20 4.20 16.18
N ASP A 103 -15.78 5.20 15.52
CA ASP A 103 -16.53 5.01 14.31
C ASP A 103 -15.56 4.91 13.13
N VAL A 104 -15.61 3.78 12.44
CA VAL A 104 -14.68 3.46 11.35
C VAL A 104 -15.40 3.48 10.02
N ARG A 105 -14.74 4.09 9.03
CA ARG A 105 -15.15 4.04 7.64
C ARG A 105 -13.98 3.57 6.77
N ILE A 106 -14.24 2.54 5.94
CA ILE A 106 -13.29 2.09 4.92
C ILE A 106 -13.78 2.60 3.58
N ARG A 107 -12.92 3.32 2.89
CA ARG A 107 -13.16 3.83 1.54
C ARG A 107 -12.05 3.41 0.60
N ILE A 108 -12.41 3.15 -0.64
CA ILE A 108 -11.46 2.80 -1.70
C ILE A 108 -11.37 3.97 -2.66
N GLN A 109 -10.15 4.36 -3.01
CA GLN A 109 -9.91 5.42 -3.98
C GLN A 109 -8.99 4.97 -5.12
N ARG A 110 -9.15 5.64 -6.26
CA ARG A 110 -8.27 5.57 -7.42
C ARG A 110 -8.01 7.00 -7.89
N ASP A 111 -6.74 7.37 -8.04
CA ASP A 111 -6.33 8.70 -8.50
C ASP A 111 -7.03 9.84 -7.73
N GLY A 112 -7.12 9.71 -6.40
CA GLY A 112 -7.77 10.68 -5.52
C GLY A 112 -9.30 10.71 -5.56
N ARG A 113 -9.96 9.81 -6.32
CA ARG A 113 -11.42 9.74 -6.42
C ARG A 113 -11.96 8.51 -5.69
N TRP A 114 -13.00 8.70 -4.90
CA TRP A 114 -13.69 7.60 -4.22
C TRP A 114 -14.43 6.72 -5.23
N VAL A 115 -14.20 5.42 -5.12
CA VAL A 115 -14.81 4.41 -6.01
C VAL A 115 -15.68 3.42 -5.26
N ALA A 116 -15.47 3.24 -3.96
CA ALA A 116 -16.30 2.41 -3.09
C ALA A 116 -16.19 2.85 -1.63
N SER A 117 -17.20 2.51 -0.83
CA SER A 117 -17.23 2.66 0.63
C SER A 117 -17.80 1.36 1.23
N PRO A 118 -16.97 0.30 1.31
CA PRO A 118 -17.46 -1.04 1.62
C PRO A 118 -17.77 -1.27 3.10
N LEU A 119 -17.33 -0.39 4.01
CA LEU A 119 -17.57 -0.54 5.44
C LEU A 119 -17.80 0.81 6.12
N SER A 120 -18.78 0.85 7.03
CA SER A 120 -18.97 1.92 8.01
C SER A 120 -19.62 1.33 9.25
N GLY A 121 -19.13 1.68 10.45
CA GLY A 121 -19.69 1.24 11.72
C GLY A 121 -18.79 1.52 12.90
N SER A 122 -19.31 1.29 14.12
CA SER A 122 -18.58 1.48 15.38
C SER A 122 -17.82 0.21 15.75
N PHE A 123 -16.58 0.37 16.19
CA PHE A 123 -15.67 -0.72 16.54
C PHE A 123 -15.06 -0.51 17.92
N LEU A 124 -14.82 -1.62 18.63
CA LEU A 124 -14.11 -1.64 19.89
C LEU A 124 -12.58 -1.66 19.66
N PRO A 125 -11.78 -1.34 20.69
CA PRO A 125 -10.31 -1.43 20.61
C PRO A 125 -9.84 -2.83 20.22
N GLY A 126 -8.69 -2.92 19.58
CA GLY A 126 -8.05 -4.16 19.16
C GLY A 126 -7.80 -4.21 17.66
N THR A 127 -7.31 -5.36 17.20
CA THR A 127 -7.07 -5.59 15.77
C THR A 127 -8.35 -5.98 15.08
N GLN A 128 -8.67 -5.22 14.04
CA GLN A 128 -9.85 -5.40 13.21
C GLN A 128 -9.47 -5.97 11.85
N ARG A 129 -10.34 -6.79 11.31
CA ARG A 129 -10.13 -7.43 10.01
C ARG A 129 -11.40 -7.34 9.17
N PHE A 130 -11.31 -6.66 8.04
CA PHE A 130 -12.37 -6.56 7.06
C PHE A 130 -11.98 -7.30 5.77
N VAL A 131 -12.90 -8.08 5.21
CA VAL A 131 -12.69 -8.85 3.97
C VAL A 131 -13.62 -8.31 2.90
N TRP A 132 -13.04 -7.93 1.76
CA TRP A 132 -13.79 -7.38 0.64
C TRP A 132 -13.53 -8.18 -0.64
N ASP A 133 -14.57 -8.43 -1.40
CA ASP A 133 -14.57 -9.18 -2.65
C ASP A 133 -14.37 -8.31 -3.90
N GLY A 134 -14.12 -7.02 -3.75
CA GLY A 134 -13.96 -6.08 -4.87
C GLY A 134 -15.27 -5.64 -5.54
N VAL A 135 -16.42 -6.04 -5.01
CA VAL A 135 -17.74 -5.66 -5.57
C VAL A 135 -18.14 -4.27 -5.10
N ARG A 136 -18.64 -3.46 -6.00
CA ARG A 136 -19.22 -2.13 -5.80
C ARG A 136 -20.68 -2.14 -6.27
N SER A 137 -21.45 -1.11 -5.93
CA SER A 137 -22.80 -0.91 -6.48
C SER A 137 -22.83 -0.85 -8.03
N SER A 138 -21.73 -0.42 -8.64
CA SER A 138 -21.55 -0.32 -10.11
C SER A 138 -20.82 -1.52 -10.74
N GLY A 139 -20.70 -2.66 -10.05
CA GLY A 139 -20.00 -3.87 -10.48
C GLY A 139 -18.61 -4.03 -9.89
N SER A 140 -17.85 -5.02 -10.32
CA SER A 140 -16.51 -5.31 -9.83
C SER A 140 -15.51 -4.18 -10.08
N LEU A 141 -14.43 -4.12 -9.32
CA LEU A 141 -13.32 -3.22 -9.58
C LEU A 141 -12.73 -3.49 -10.97
N ARG A 142 -12.36 -2.42 -11.66
CA ARG A 142 -11.55 -2.51 -12.88
C ARG A 142 -10.10 -2.76 -12.51
N ASP A 143 -9.32 -3.30 -13.43
CA ASP A 143 -7.89 -3.49 -13.23
C ASP A 143 -7.16 -2.15 -13.05
N GLY A 144 -6.16 -2.14 -12.16
CA GLY A 144 -5.34 -0.98 -11.86
C GLY A 144 -4.99 -0.83 -10.39
N GLY A 145 -4.25 0.24 -10.09
CA GLY A 145 -3.83 0.60 -8.74
C GLY A 145 -4.94 1.31 -7.96
N TYR A 146 -5.05 0.98 -6.67
CA TYR A 146 -6.00 1.55 -5.73
C TYR A 146 -5.36 1.79 -4.38
N GLU A 147 -6.03 2.56 -3.56
CA GLU A 147 -5.70 2.76 -2.17
C GLU A 147 -6.95 2.58 -1.32
N THR A 148 -6.85 1.76 -0.27
CA THR A 148 -7.84 1.74 0.80
C THR A 148 -7.48 2.81 1.80
N ILE A 149 -8.47 3.59 2.22
CA ILE A 149 -8.35 4.56 3.31
C ILE A 149 -9.25 4.07 4.44
N VAL A 150 -8.64 3.85 5.59
CA VAL A 150 -9.35 3.60 6.85
C VAL A 150 -9.37 4.91 7.62
N GLU A 151 -10.54 5.40 7.92
CA GLU A 151 -10.79 6.58 8.74
C GLU A 151 -11.43 6.11 10.04
N ALA A 152 -10.86 6.52 11.17
CA ALA A 152 -11.41 6.27 12.49
C ALA A 152 -11.66 7.60 13.18
N GLU A 153 -12.87 7.80 13.67
CA GLU A 153 -13.32 8.99 14.38
C GLU A 153 -13.70 8.60 15.81
N ASP A 154 -13.08 9.25 16.77
CA ASP A 154 -13.41 9.18 18.19
C ASP A 154 -13.81 10.54 18.72
N GLU A 155 -13.98 10.70 20.03
CA GLU A 155 -14.33 11.97 20.70
C GLU A 155 -13.26 13.04 20.52
N ILE A 156 -12.01 12.65 20.23
CA ILE A 156 -10.87 13.57 20.13
C ILE A 156 -10.71 14.07 18.70
N ALA A 157 -10.66 13.15 17.71
CA ALA A 157 -10.36 13.48 16.32
C ALA A 157 -10.78 12.38 15.34
N ALA A 158 -10.83 12.75 14.06
CA ALA A 158 -10.81 11.82 12.95
C ALA A 158 -9.38 11.65 12.43
N ILE A 159 -8.93 10.40 12.33
CA ILE A 159 -7.61 10.03 11.80
C ILE A 159 -7.80 9.10 10.62
N SER A 160 -6.94 9.20 9.62
CA SER A 160 -6.99 8.28 8.48
C SER A 160 -5.60 7.82 8.06
N TYR A 161 -5.51 6.53 7.71
CA TYR A 161 -4.34 5.93 7.09
C TYR A 161 -4.73 5.14 5.85
N GLY A 162 -3.79 5.06 4.90
CA GLY A 162 -4.00 4.37 3.64
C GLY A 162 -3.09 3.16 3.45
N ALA A 163 -3.56 2.19 2.66
CA ALA A 163 -2.76 1.08 2.17
C ALA A 163 -3.05 0.83 0.70
N ARG A 164 -2.00 0.66 -0.11
CA ARG A 164 -2.12 0.48 -1.56
C ARG A 164 -2.28 -0.98 -1.93
N PHE A 165 -3.03 -1.22 -2.99
CA PHE A 165 -3.18 -2.53 -3.60
C PHE A 165 -3.46 -2.42 -5.10
N VAL A 166 -3.37 -3.55 -5.81
CA VAL A 166 -3.69 -3.66 -7.24
C VAL A 166 -4.84 -4.63 -7.42
N SER A 167 -5.81 -4.26 -8.24
CA SER A 167 -6.81 -5.18 -8.81
C SER A 167 -6.34 -5.57 -10.20
N ASP A 168 -6.25 -6.88 -10.47
CA ASP A 168 -5.80 -7.40 -11.74
C ASP A 168 -6.50 -8.73 -12.02
N THR A 169 -7.36 -8.74 -13.01
CA THR A 169 -8.16 -9.92 -13.43
C THR A 169 -7.66 -10.54 -14.74
N VAL A 170 -6.59 -9.98 -15.31
CA VAL A 170 -6.06 -10.40 -16.62
C VAL A 170 -4.91 -11.38 -16.45
N ALA A 171 -5.11 -12.58 -16.95
CA ALA A 171 -4.06 -13.60 -16.94
C ALA A 171 -2.89 -13.23 -17.87
N PRO A 172 -1.64 -13.54 -17.48
CA PRO A 172 -0.48 -13.30 -18.32
C PRO A 172 -0.54 -14.10 -19.62
N ARG A 173 -0.11 -13.49 -20.72
CA ARG A 173 0.05 -14.17 -22.01
C ARG A 173 1.45 -14.74 -22.10
N LEU A 174 1.54 -15.96 -22.67
CA LEU A 174 2.75 -16.74 -22.72
C LEU A 174 2.94 -17.35 -24.11
N ARG A 175 4.18 -17.28 -24.64
CA ARG A 175 4.56 -17.90 -25.91
C ARG A 175 5.94 -18.57 -25.79
N ILE A 176 6.01 -19.86 -26.13
CA ILE A 176 7.29 -20.61 -26.20
C ILE A 176 7.92 -20.37 -27.57
N MET A 177 9.11 -19.78 -27.60
CA MET A 177 9.78 -19.38 -28.84
C MET A 177 10.50 -20.53 -29.51
N PRO A 178 10.52 -20.59 -30.88
CA PRO A 178 11.21 -21.61 -31.68
C PRO A 178 12.72 -21.33 -31.75
N THR A 179 13.45 -21.51 -30.65
CA THR A 179 14.88 -21.23 -30.59
C THR A 179 15.66 -22.44 -30.08
N LYS A 180 16.96 -22.55 -30.44
CA LYS A 180 17.86 -23.62 -29.95
C LYS A 180 17.97 -23.63 -28.41
N ARG A 181 17.92 -22.47 -27.78
CA ARG A 181 17.85 -22.32 -26.31
C ARG A 181 16.40 -22.00 -25.91
N LEU A 182 15.93 -22.60 -24.83
CA LEU A 182 14.56 -22.40 -24.38
C LEU A 182 14.33 -20.95 -23.98
N ARG A 183 13.46 -20.27 -24.71
CA ARG A 183 13.02 -18.90 -24.48
C ARG A 183 11.51 -18.84 -24.42
N ILE A 184 10.99 -18.10 -23.45
CA ILE A 184 9.56 -17.93 -23.26
C ILE A 184 9.29 -16.43 -23.20
N GLU A 185 8.39 -15.97 -24.04
CA GLU A 185 7.89 -14.61 -24.00
C GLU A 185 6.69 -14.54 -23.04
N VAL A 186 6.68 -13.54 -22.16
CA VAL A 186 5.60 -13.27 -21.20
C VAL A 186 5.16 -11.82 -21.32
N SER A 187 3.86 -11.57 -21.22
CA SER A 187 3.30 -10.21 -21.34
C SER A 187 3.59 -9.32 -20.15
N GLU A 188 3.94 -9.90 -18.99
CA GLU A 188 4.09 -9.24 -17.71
C GLU A 188 4.97 -10.04 -16.74
N PRO A 189 5.37 -9.48 -15.57
CA PRO A 189 6.04 -10.23 -14.53
C PRO A 189 5.21 -11.44 -14.10
N ALA A 190 5.81 -12.64 -14.12
CA ALA A 190 5.09 -13.86 -13.81
C ALA A 190 6.00 -14.96 -13.29
N VAL A 191 5.43 -15.88 -12.52
CA VAL A 191 6.07 -17.14 -12.15
C VAL A 191 5.68 -18.21 -13.16
N LEU A 192 6.67 -18.72 -13.87
CA LEU A 192 6.49 -19.79 -14.85
C LEU A 192 6.60 -21.15 -14.17
N THR A 193 5.58 -21.98 -14.34
CA THR A 193 5.63 -23.40 -14.00
C THR A 193 5.81 -24.18 -15.30
N LEU A 194 6.96 -24.83 -15.42
CA LEU A 194 7.38 -25.53 -16.64
C LEU A 194 7.44 -27.02 -16.40
N ARG A 195 7.07 -27.81 -17.41
CA ARG A 195 7.39 -29.23 -17.49
C ARG A 195 8.13 -29.45 -18.81
N ILE A 196 9.41 -29.77 -18.71
CA ILE A 196 10.32 -29.92 -19.85
C ILE A 196 10.77 -31.40 -19.91
N ASP A 197 10.39 -32.14 -20.94
CA ASP A 197 10.68 -33.57 -21.09
C ASP A 197 10.39 -34.39 -19.82
N GLY A 198 9.24 -34.06 -19.17
CA GLY A 198 8.78 -34.70 -17.95
C GLY A 198 9.33 -34.07 -16.63
N ARG A 199 10.40 -33.27 -16.67
CA ARG A 199 10.98 -32.63 -15.49
C ARG A 199 10.31 -31.31 -15.19
N ALA A 200 10.01 -31.05 -13.91
CA ALA A 200 9.42 -29.81 -13.46
C ALA A 200 10.51 -28.72 -13.21
N LEU A 201 10.22 -27.50 -13.60
CA LEU A 201 11.05 -26.34 -13.34
C LEU A 201 10.14 -25.15 -13.01
N ARG A 202 10.51 -24.37 -12.01
CA ARG A 202 9.90 -23.07 -11.69
C ARG A 202 10.89 -21.96 -12.02
N TYR A 203 10.41 -20.92 -12.70
CA TYR A 203 11.22 -19.78 -13.10
C TYR A 203 10.47 -18.48 -12.87
N GLU A 204 11.12 -17.49 -12.31
CA GLU A 204 10.52 -16.16 -12.07
C GLU A 204 10.95 -15.20 -13.19
N ALA A 205 10.00 -14.79 -14.02
CA ALA A 205 10.15 -13.71 -14.99
C ALA A 205 9.83 -12.38 -14.31
N LYS A 206 10.85 -11.66 -13.87
CA LYS A 206 10.71 -10.40 -13.10
C LYS A 206 10.12 -9.22 -13.89
N ARG A 207 10.01 -9.34 -15.21
CA ARG A 207 9.49 -8.30 -16.12
C ARG A 207 8.89 -8.94 -17.37
N ALA A 208 8.03 -8.19 -18.06
CA ALA A 208 7.56 -8.53 -19.39
C ALA A 208 8.70 -8.72 -20.38
N GLY A 209 8.50 -9.55 -21.40
CA GLY A 209 9.44 -9.82 -22.48
C GLY A 209 9.97 -11.26 -22.50
N ILE A 210 11.18 -11.46 -23.01
CA ILE A 210 11.74 -12.77 -23.25
C ILE A 210 12.53 -13.27 -22.04
N ALA A 211 12.00 -14.28 -21.37
CA ALA A 211 12.66 -15.04 -20.33
C ALA A 211 13.59 -16.10 -20.95
N ARG A 212 14.84 -16.12 -20.53
CA ARG A 212 15.84 -17.15 -20.90
C ARG A 212 15.83 -18.24 -19.85
N ILE A 213 15.25 -19.38 -20.18
CA ILE A 213 15.10 -20.47 -19.20
C ILE A 213 16.42 -21.25 -19.08
N PRO A 214 16.94 -21.47 -17.86
CA PRO A 214 18.19 -22.21 -17.63
C PRO A 214 17.94 -23.70 -17.83
N TRP A 215 17.92 -24.14 -19.10
CA TRP A 215 17.76 -25.53 -19.51
C TRP A 215 18.91 -25.94 -20.40
N ALA A 216 19.59 -27.02 -20.01
CA ALA A 216 20.70 -27.59 -20.77
C ALA A 216 20.19 -28.57 -21.81
N GLY A 217 20.62 -28.37 -23.06
CA GLY A 217 20.28 -29.27 -24.18
C GLY A 217 18.95 -28.91 -24.86
N PRO A 218 18.60 -29.72 -25.90
CA PRO A 218 17.37 -29.53 -26.65
C PRO A 218 16.15 -29.99 -25.83
N ALA A 219 15.14 -29.14 -25.71
CA ALA A 219 13.86 -29.51 -25.12
C ALA A 219 12.92 -30.06 -26.22
N ARG A 220 12.50 -31.32 -26.12
CA ARG A 220 11.60 -31.98 -27.10
C ARG A 220 10.13 -31.62 -26.82
N ARG A 221 9.73 -31.60 -25.55
CA ARG A 221 8.37 -31.24 -25.14
C ARG A 221 8.41 -30.27 -24.00
N VAL A 222 7.83 -29.10 -24.19
CA VAL A 222 7.72 -28.05 -23.15
C VAL A 222 6.25 -27.74 -22.92
N ARG A 223 5.81 -27.84 -21.67
CA ARG A 223 4.52 -27.30 -21.21
C ARG A 223 4.80 -26.19 -20.22
N ALA A 224 4.17 -25.07 -20.41
CA ALA A 224 4.36 -23.88 -19.57
C ALA A 224 3.00 -23.29 -19.14
N VAL A 225 2.95 -22.79 -17.90
CA VAL A 225 1.86 -21.96 -17.36
C VAL A 225 2.52 -20.79 -16.66
N ALA A 226 2.03 -19.57 -16.87
CA ALA A 226 2.47 -18.37 -16.19
C ALA A 226 1.43 -17.98 -15.14
N TRP A 227 1.90 -17.51 -13.99
CA TRP A 227 1.11 -17.00 -12.87
C TRP A 227 1.58 -15.60 -12.53
N ASP A 228 0.68 -14.63 -12.51
CA ASP A 228 0.99 -13.27 -12.07
C ASP A 228 0.95 -13.09 -10.54
N ALA A 229 1.18 -11.85 -10.09
CA ALA A 229 1.14 -11.50 -8.69
C ALA A 229 -0.28 -11.54 -8.09
N ALA A 230 -1.32 -11.36 -8.91
CA ALA A 230 -2.72 -11.41 -8.51
C ALA A 230 -3.28 -12.84 -8.46
N GLY A 231 -2.52 -13.83 -8.95
CA GLY A 231 -2.90 -15.25 -8.94
C GLY A 231 -3.58 -15.72 -10.23
N ASN A 232 -3.67 -14.86 -11.25
CA ASN A 232 -4.23 -15.26 -12.53
C ASN A 232 -3.26 -16.19 -13.28
N ALA A 233 -3.79 -17.22 -13.89
CA ALA A 233 -3.01 -18.22 -14.63
C ALA A 233 -3.23 -18.10 -16.12
N SER A 234 -2.15 -18.09 -16.89
CA SER A 234 -2.26 -18.32 -18.34
C SER A 234 -2.85 -19.68 -18.62
N GLY A 235 -3.52 -19.84 -19.74
CA GLY A 235 -3.76 -21.16 -20.30
C GLY A 235 -2.44 -21.93 -20.49
N PRO A 236 -2.45 -23.27 -20.42
CA PRO A 236 -1.25 -24.06 -20.65
C PRO A 236 -0.82 -23.95 -22.11
N VAL A 237 0.43 -23.56 -22.34
CA VAL A 237 1.04 -23.55 -23.67
C VAL A 237 1.95 -24.79 -23.79
N VAL A 238 1.74 -25.59 -24.84
CA VAL A 238 2.54 -26.76 -25.11
C VAL A 238 3.26 -26.59 -26.44
N ARG A 239 4.54 -26.90 -26.44
CA ARG A 239 5.34 -26.99 -27.65
C ARG A 239 6.03 -28.33 -27.73
N ILE A 240 5.91 -29.00 -28.92
CA ILE A 240 6.63 -30.19 -29.29
C ILE A 240 7.62 -29.79 -30.38
N VAL A 241 8.88 -30.12 -30.19
CA VAL A 241 9.94 -29.91 -31.18
C VAL A 241 10.18 -31.28 -31.84
N ALA A 242 9.85 -31.41 -33.11
CA ALA A 242 10.16 -32.62 -33.87
C ALA A 242 11.68 -32.87 -33.83
N PRO A 243 12.13 -34.12 -33.73
CA PRO A 243 13.54 -34.46 -33.93
C PRO A 243 13.96 -33.98 -35.33
N SER A 244 15.07 -33.25 -35.41
CA SER A 244 15.69 -32.95 -36.69
C SER A 244 16.01 -34.30 -37.36
N THR A 245 15.31 -34.68 -38.40
CA THR A 245 15.74 -35.73 -39.28
C THR A 245 17.05 -35.26 -39.91
N SER A 246 18.17 -35.71 -39.37
CA SER A 246 19.44 -35.65 -40.08
C SER A 246 19.25 -36.50 -41.33
N GLY A 247 19.00 -35.84 -42.46
CA GLY A 247 19.06 -36.47 -43.75
C GLY A 247 20.47 -37.02 -43.91
N SER A 248 20.60 -38.35 -43.80
CA SER A 248 21.71 -39.08 -44.36
C SER A 248 21.53 -39.03 -45.87
N GLY A 249 22.08 -37.99 -46.49
CA GLY A 249 22.34 -38.01 -47.92
C GLY A 249 23.56 -38.88 -48.17
N GLN A 250 23.34 -39.94 -48.87
CA GLN A 250 24.38 -40.68 -49.58
C GLN A 250 24.93 -39.85 -50.71
#